data_94fc392213336df573acea43d4fff3bc
#
_entry.id   94fc392213336df573acea43d4fff3bc
#
_cell.length_a   1.000
_cell.length_b   1.000
_cell.length_c   1.000
_cell.angle_alpha   90.00
_cell.angle_beta   90.00
_cell.angle_gamma   90.00
#
_symmetry.space_group_name_H-M   'P 1'
#
loop_
_entity.id
_entity.type
_entity.pdbx_description
1 polymer ?
#
loop_
_entity_poly.entity_id
_entity_poly.type
_entity_poly.pdbx_seq_one_letter_code
_entity_poly.pdbx_strand_id
1 'polypeptide(L)'
;MDFSRVELSADDQVFLDELRAFIAKHVTGEVLHRQLEFGENFDERVHLALGEAGYLAADWRLESEGGFSPVRRRIFQLEIARAHTPWYHWGTTSVVARLVQQFGAPQLCEAVLPGVLSGEIRLCLGYTEPEGGSDVAACKTRAVRDGAGWIINGAKMFTSNAQNARYVFLLTNTDPQGPKHKNLTMFLVPLDSAGIEIRPLRTVDGDRTNIVYYSDVRVDDLCRIGEVNAGWTVMRAALDSEHGIVDREDHGLQYVAAMSAHGDIMAEVVDTVAGLVARCDDESVRYRLGRDIARMEAALSTPGMFGRVAIAQTMRDIAPDLMDMLGPASALPTEATGAASDGAAEHLFRLSLPLGIYGGTLEVFRNMIAQHALGLGRPRYS
;
A
#
# COMPACT_ATOMS: atom_id res chain seq x y z
N MET A 1 9.85 27.91 1.29
CA MET A 1 10.26 26.71 0.54
C MET A 1 11.67 26.98 0.03
N ASP A 2 12.58 26.05 0.25
CA ASP A 2 13.91 26.10 -0.31
C ASP A 2 13.89 25.35 -1.65
N PHE A 3 14.20 26.06 -2.75
CA PHE A 3 14.30 25.51 -4.10
C PHE A 3 15.76 25.25 -4.50
N SER A 4 16.68 25.21 -3.52
CA SER A 4 18.07 24.90 -3.78
C SER A 4 18.21 23.47 -4.32
N ARG A 5 19.15 23.29 -5.22
CA ARG A 5 19.47 21.96 -5.77
C ARG A 5 20.11 21.12 -4.66
N VAL A 6 19.58 19.94 -4.40
CA VAL A 6 20.22 18.97 -3.50
C VAL A 6 21.44 18.40 -4.23
N GLU A 7 22.62 18.66 -3.70
CA GLU A 7 23.86 18.02 -4.17
C GLU A 7 24.10 16.77 -3.35
N LEU A 8 24.24 15.63 -4.03
CA LEU A 8 24.56 14.36 -3.37
C LEU A 8 26.03 14.36 -2.95
N SER A 9 26.32 13.76 -1.82
CA SER A 9 27.69 13.44 -1.44
C SER A 9 28.30 12.41 -2.42
N ALA A 10 29.63 12.29 -2.46
CA ALA A 10 30.29 11.28 -3.29
C ALA A 10 29.81 9.86 -2.94
N ASP A 11 29.62 9.57 -1.66
CA ASP A 11 29.14 8.27 -1.18
C ASP A 11 27.68 8.01 -1.56
N ASP A 12 26.82 9.04 -1.58
CA ASP A 12 25.43 8.91 -2.01
C ASP A 12 25.33 8.77 -3.53
N GLN A 13 26.27 9.38 -4.28
CA GLN A 13 26.34 9.18 -5.73
C GLN A 13 26.75 7.73 -6.06
N VAL A 14 27.73 7.16 -5.35
CA VAL A 14 28.11 5.75 -5.49
C VAL A 14 26.92 4.84 -5.19
N PHE A 15 26.21 5.10 -4.09
CA PHE A 15 25.00 4.34 -3.74
C PHE A 15 23.94 4.43 -4.84
N LEU A 16 23.69 5.59 -5.41
CA LEU A 16 22.75 5.79 -6.52
C LEU A 16 23.13 4.96 -7.74
N ASP A 17 24.42 4.97 -8.12
CA ASP A 17 24.94 4.23 -9.29
C ASP A 17 24.84 2.71 -9.07
N GLU A 18 25.18 2.21 -7.88
CA GLU A 18 25.03 0.81 -7.48
C GLU A 18 23.57 0.37 -7.51
N LEU A 19 22.66 1.18 -6.97
CA LEU A 19 21.21 0.91 -6.97
C LEU A 19 20.65 0.85 -8.40
N ARG A 20 21.04 1.76 -9.27
CA ARG A 20 20.64 1.76 -10.69
C ARG A 20 21.14 0.52 -11.41
N ALA A 21 22.38 0.11 -11.16
CA ALA A 21 22.93 -1.12 -11.73
C ALA A 21 22.17 -2.36 -11.23
N PHE A 22 21.82 -2.40 -9.93
CA PHE A 22 20.98 -3.44 -9.34
C PHE A 22 19.61 -3.51 -10.02
N ILE A 23 18.91 -2.37 -10.12
CA ILE A 23 17.60 -2.28 -10.74
C ILE A 23 17.65 -2.74 -12.20
N ALA A 24 18.59 -2.24 -12.98
CA ALA A 24 18.74 -2.62 -14.40
C ALA A 24 18.98 -4.13 -14.59
N LYS A 25 19.63 -4.78 -13.62
CA LYS A 25 19.86 -6.23 -13.63
C LYS A 25 18.60 -7.05 -13.30
N HIS A 26 17.78 -6.59 -12.35
CA HIS A 26 16.70 -7.40 -11.77
C HIS A 26 15.30 -7.00 -12.25
N VAL A 27 15.07 -5.74 -12.60
CA VAL A 27 13.80 -5.22 -13.11
C VAL A 27 13.85 -5.17 -14.62
N THR A 28 13.65 -6.33 -15.26
CA THR A 28 13.72 -6.49 -16.70
C THR A 28 12.37 -6.27 -17.38
N GLY A 29 12.35 -6.10 -18.71
CA GLY A 29 11.10 -6.02 -19.48
C GLY A 29 10.18 -7.22 -19.25
N GLU A 30 10.73 -8.44 -19.06
CA GLU A 30 9.94 -9.64 -18.72
C GLU A 30 9.25 -9.51 -17.36
N VAL A 31 9.93 -8.93 -16.37
CA VAL A 31 9.35 -8.69 -15.03
C VAL A 31 8.17 -7.70 -15.12
N LEU A 32 8.36 -6.61 -15.85
CA LEU A 32 7.32 -5.59 -16.03
C LEU A 32 6.13 -6.12 -16.84
N HIS A 33 6.39 -6.90 -17.90
CA HIS A 33 5.34 -7.52 -18.70
C HIS A 33 4.48 -8.49 -17.86
N ARG A 34 5.09 -9.32 -17.02
CA ARG A 34 4.34 -10.21 -16.10
C ARG A 34 3.46 -9.44 -15.12
N GLN A 35 3.93 -8.30 -14.64
CA GLN A 35 3.12 -7.44 -13.76
C GLN A 35 1.83 -7.01 -14.46
N LEU A 36 1.90 -6.60 -15.72
CA LEU A 36 0.73 -6.22 -16.52
C LEU A 36 -0.20 -7.43 -16.77
N GLU A 37 0.37 -8.58 -17.13
CA GLU A 37 -0.40 -9.79 -17.44
C GLU A 37 -1.20 -10.33 -16.24
N PHE A 38 -0.54 -10.42 -15.07
CA PHE A 38 -1.14 -11.05 -13.89
C PHE A 38 -1.83 -10.05 -12.95
N GLY A 39 -1.66 -8.74 -13.11
CA GLY A 39 -2.18 -7.72 -12.20
C GLY A 39 -1.58 -7.86 -10.80
N GLU A 40 -0.34 -8.34 -10.70
CA GLU A 40 0.37 -8.53 -9.44
C GLU A 40 1.55 -7.58 -9.39
N ASN A 41 1.46 -6.53 -8.59
CA ASN A 41 2.59 -5.61 -8.34
C ASN A 41 3.63 -6.25 -7.40
N PHE A 42 4.04 -7.48 -7.75
CA PHE A 42 4.99 -8.29 -7.02
C PHE A 42 5.72 -9.25 -7.95
N ASP A 43 7.04 -9.32 -7.82
CA ASP A 43 7.88 -10.36 -8.41
C ASP A 43 8.79 -10.97 -7.34
N GLU A 44 8.68 -12.28 -7.14
CA GLU A 44 9.41 -12.99 -6.09
C GLU A 44 10.94 -12.90 -6.28
N ARG A 45 11.42 -13.01 -7.52
CA ARG A 45 12.85 -12.93 -7.82
C ARG A 45 13.43 -11.56 -7.48
N VAL A 46 12.70 -10.49 -7.84
CA VAL A 46 13.10 -9.12 -7.51
C VAL A 46 13.08 -8.90 -6.00
N HIS A 47 12.04 -9.39 -5.31
CA HIS A 47 11.90 -9.23 -3.86
C HIS A 47 13.03 -9.95 -3.10
N LEU A 48 13.33 -11.20 -3.46
CA LEU A 48 14.45 -11.96 -2.87
C LEU A 48 15.80 -11.28 -3.15
N ALA A 49 16.03 -10.79 -4.38
CA ALA A 49 17.24 -10.06 -4.70
C ALA A 49 17.40 -8.77 -3.88
N LEU A 50 16.31 -8.02 -3.62
CA LEU A 50 16.33 -6.87 -2.72
C LEU A 50 16.69 -7.26 -1.29
N GLY A 51 16.18 -8.41 -0.81
CA GLY A 51 16.54 -8.96 0.51
C GLY A 51 18.01 -9.38 0.59
N GLU A 52 18.49 -10.14 -0.39
CA GLU A 52 19.88 -10.62 -0.48
C GLU A 52 20.88 -9.45 -0.55
N ALA A 53 20.55 -8.39 -1.30
CA ALA A 53 21.34 -7.17 -1.36
C ALA A 53 21.26 -6.32 -0.08
N GLY A 54 20.42 -6.69 0.90
CA GLY A 54 20.25 -5.99 2.17
C GLY A 54 19.37 -4.73 2.08
N TYR A 55 18.77 -4.42 0.93
CA TYR A 55 17.96 -3.22 0.74
C TYR A 55 16.68 -3.25 1.58
N LEU A 56 16.02 -4.41 1.72
CA LEU A 56 14.82 -4.53 2.56
C LEU A 56 15.15 -4.25 4.04
N ALA A 57 16.26 -4.83 4.52
CA ALA A 57 16.71 -4.60 5.89
C ALA A 57 17.12 -3.14 6.12
N ALA A 58 17.82 -2.51 5.17
CA ALA A 58 18.26 -1.12 5.26
C ALA A 58 17.07 -0.13 5.18
N ASP A 59 16.05 -0.42 4.39
CA ASP A 59 14.81 0.38 4.34
C ASP A 59 13.99 0.24 5.63
N TRP A 60 13.98 -0.94 6.25
CA TRP A 60 13.19 -1.20 7.45
C TRP A 60 13.84 -0.71 8.74
N ARG A 61 15.17 -0.80 8.89
CA ARG A 61 15.89 -0.43 10.11
C ARG A 61 15.99 1.08 10.28
N LEU A 62 16.17 1.51 11.53
CA LEU A 62 16.61 2.88 11.82
C LEU A 62 18.05 3.08 11.34
N GLU A 63 18.42 4.31 11.00
CA GLU A 63 19.81 4.62 10.63
C GLU A 63 20.81 4.20 11.70
N SER A 64 20.47 4.42 12.98
CA SER A 64 21.27 3.97 14.14
C SER A 64 21.44 2.44 14.26
N GLU A 65 20.58 1.67 13.56
CA GLU A 65 20.60 0.21 13.49
C GLU A 65 21.18 -0.32 12.17
N GLY A 66 21.81 0.53 11.39
CA GLY A 66 22.34 0.20 10.07
C GLY A 66 21.34 0.30 8.92
N GLY A 67 20.26 1.05 9.12
CA GLY A 67 19.31 1.40 8.06
C GLY A 67 19.81 2.53 7.16
N PHE A 68 19.03 2.84 6.13
CA PHE A 68 19.33 3.97 5.24
C PHE A 68 19.29 5.29 5.98
N SER A 69 20.23 6.19 5.65
CA SER A 69 20.08 7.60 5.95
C SER A 69 18.83 8.17 5.25
N PRO A 70 18.27 9.31 5.70
CA PRO A 70 17.12 9.92 5.04
C PRO A 70 17.37 10.18 3.55
N VAL A 71 18.58 10.60 3.17
CA VAL A 71 18.97 10.85 1.76
C VAL A 71 18.96 9.54 0.96
N ARG A 72 19.63 8.48 1.44
CA ARG A 72 19.68 7.18 0.75
C ARG A 72 18.30 6.52 0.67
N ARG A 73 17.49 6.65 1.71
CA ARG A 73 16.10 6.16 1.68
C ARG A 73 15.30 6.88 0.59
N ARG A 74 15.47 8.19 0.45
CA ARG A 74 14.79 8.94 -0.61
C ARG A 74 15.29 8.58 -2.00
N ILE A 75 16.60 8.39 -2.18
CA ILE A 75 17.18 7.89 -3.44
C ILE A 75 16.57 6.53 -3.78
N PHE A 76 16.58 5.58 -2.82
CA PHE A 76 16.04 4.24 -3.01
C PHE A 76 14.57 4.29 -3.45
N GLN A 77 13.71 5.02 -2.76
CA GLN A 77 12.30 5.14 -3.09
C GLN A 77 12.07 5.73 -4.49
N LEU A 78 12.82 6.76 -4.85
CA LEU A 78 12.70 7.40 -6.17
C LEU A 78 13.14 6.48 -7.31
N GLU A 79 14.27 5.80 -7.18
CA GLU A 79 14.76 4.91 -8.23
C GLU A 79 13.91 3.64 -8.38
N ILE A 80 13.40 3.08 -7.28
CA ILE A 80 12.43 1.98 -7.28
C ILE A 80 11.13 2.37 -7.98
N ALA A 81 10.59 3.57 -7.69
CA ALA A 81 9.39 4.08 -8.33
C ALA A 81 9.60 4.34 -9.84
N ARG A 82 10.69 5.02 -10.22
CA ARG A 82 11.04 5.30 -11.62
C ARG A 82 11.17 4.07 -12.48
N ALA A 83 11.62 2.97 -11.89
CA ALA A 83 11.78 1.70 -12.57
C ALA A 83 10.50 0.85 -12.58
N HIS A 84 9.40 1.34 -12.06
CA HIS A 84 8.15 0.58 -11.88
C HIS A 84 8.39 -0.78 -11.24
N THR A 85 9.30 -0.84 -10.25
CA THR A 85 9.70 -2.08 -9.59
C THR A 85 8.50 -2.73 -8.90
N PRO A 86 8.22 -4.03 -9.13
CA PRO A 86 7.08 -4.72 -8.52
C PRO A 86 7.36 -5.08 -7.06
N TRP A 87 7.32 -4.09 -6.17
CA TRP A 87 7.65 -4.23 -4.76
C TRP A 87 6.58 -3.65 -3.81
N TYR A 88 5.45 -3.22 -4.35
CA TYR A 88 4.39 -2.51 -3.61
C TYR A 88 4.01 -3.19 -2.28
N HIS A 89 4.00 -4.52 -2.26
CA HIS A 89 3.65 -5.30 -1.07
C HIS A 89 4.70 -5.25 0.06
N TRP A 90 5.91 -4.71 -0.21
CA TRP A 90 6.88 -4.47 0.84
C TRP A 90 6.37 -3.46 1.88
N GLY A 91 5.63 -2.44 1.48
CA GLY A 91 5.01 -1.48 2.39
C GLY A 91 4.14 -2.18 3.45
N THR A 92 3.25 -3.09 3.02
CA THR A 92 2.43 -3.90 3.94
C THR A 92 3.28 -4.81 4.83
N THR A 93 4.22 -5.55 4.23
CA THR A 93 5.10 -6.47 4.96
C THR A 93 5.91 -5.73 6.02
N SER A 94 6.49 -4.59 5.69
CA SER A 94 7.33 -3.79 6.59
C SER A 94 6.54 -3.23 7.79
N VAL A 95 5.31 -2.76 7.56
CA VAL A 95 4.41 -2.28 8.63
C VAL A 95 4.03 -3.42 9.57
N VAL A 96 3.60 -4.57 9.03
CA VAL A 96 3.24 -5.74 9.85
C VAL A 96 4.44 -6.24 10.64
N ALA A 97 5.64 -6.29 10.04
CA ALA A 97 6.86 -6.70 10.74
C ALA A 97 7.17 -5.83 11.96
N ARG A 98 6.93 -4.52 11.88
CA ARG A 98 7.08 -3.61 13.04
C ARG A 98 6.08 -3.91 14.15
N LEU A 99 4.84 -4.24 13.79
CA LEU A 99 3.83 -4.62 14.78
C LEU A 99 4.15 -5.96 15.43
N VAL A 100 4.69 -6.91 14.67
CA VAL A 100 5.23 -8.17 15.20
C VAL A 100 6.36 -7.88 16.17
N GLN A 101 7.31 -7.00 15.81
CA GLN A 101 8.41 -6.61 16.70
C GLN A 101 7.91 -5.96 17.99
N GLN A 102 6.90 -5.11 17.90
CA GLN A 102 6.40 -4.32 19.03
C GLN A 102 5.48 -5.11 19.97
N PHE A 103 4.65 -6.00 19.43
CA PHE A 103 3.55 -6.65 20.15
C PHE A 103 3.58 -8.18 20.12
N GLY A 104 4.43 -8.78 19.30
CA GLY A 104 4.58 -10.24 19.20
C GLY A 104 5.38 -10.83 20.34
N ALA A 105 5.16 -12.12 20.60
CA ALA A 105 6.02 -12.87 21.52
C ALA A 105 7.47 -12.93 20.98
N PRO A 106 8.51 -12.94 21.85
CA PRO A 106 9.91 -12.99 21.40
C PRO A 106 10.20 -14.13 20.44
N GLN A 107 9.65 -15.32 20.70
CA GLN A 107 9.82 -16.49 19.83
C GLN A 107 9.22 -16.29 18.43
N LEU A 108 8.09 -15.57 18.33
CA LEU A 108 7.48 -15.24 17.05
C LEU A 108 8.34 -14.22 16.28
N CYS A 109 8.89 -13.22 16.98
CA CYS A 109 9.82 -12.25 16.40
C CYS A 109 11.06 -12.94 15.83
N GLU A 110 11.67 -13.84 16.60
CA GLU A 110 12.85 -14.61 16.18
C GLU A 110 12.56 -15.51 14.96
N ALA A 111 11.36 -16.08 14.88
CA ALA A 111 10.97 -16.95 13.78
C ALA A 111 10.63 -16.18 12.48
N VAL A 112 10.14 -14.94 12.59
CA VAL A 112 9.56 -14.23 11.44
C VAL A 112 10.46 -13.12 10.89
N LEU A 113 11.04 -12.27 11.77
CA LEU A 113 11.70 -11.05 11.32
C LEU A 113 12.96 -11.29 10.46
N PRO A 114 13.83 -12.28 10.75
CA PRO A 114 14.96 -12.55 9.85
C PRO A 114 14.54 -12.87 8.43
N GLY A 115 13.51 -13.73 8.26
CA GLY A 115 12.97 -14.08 6.94
C GLY A 115 12.26 -12.91 6.24
N VAL A 116 11.67 -11.97 6.99
CA VAL A 116 11.13 -10.73 6.40
C VAL A 116 12.25 -9.87 5.83
N LEU A 117 13.34 -9.70 6.57
CA LEU A 117 14.45 -8.85 6.16
C LEU A 117 15.29 -9.46 5.03
N SER A 118 15.32 -10.80 4.91
CA SER A 118 15.91 -11.50 3.77
C SER A 118 15.00 -11.58 2.54
N GLY A 119 13.71 -11.19 2.68
CA GLY A 119 12.71 -11.29 1.61
C GLY A 119 12.04 -12.66 1.48
N GLU A 120 12.41 -13.66 2.28
CA GLU A 120 11.83 -15.01 2.25
C GLU A 120 10.41 -15.05 2.82
N ILE A 121 10.12 -14.22 3.84
CA ILE A 121 8.82 -14.13 4.48
C ILE A 121 8.13 -12.83 4.10
N ARG A 122 6.95 -12.96 3.52
CA ARG A 122 6.04 -11.86 3.19
C ARG A 122 4.81 -11.94 4.08
N LEU A 123 4.27 -10.78 4.43
CA LEU A 123 3.14 -10.61 5.34
C LEU A 123 2.03 -9.85 4.64
N CYS A 124 0.78 -10.24 4.87
CA CYS A 124 -0.38 -9.54 4.33
C CYS A 124 -1.40 -9.20 5.44
N LEU A 125 -2.40 -8.37 5.11
CA LEU A 125 -3.41 -7.89 6.05
C LEU A 125 -4.73 -8.62 5.86
N GLY A 126 -5.36 -9.04 6.96
CA GLY A 126 -6.70 -9.63 7.00
C GLY A 126 -7.61 -8.80 7.91
N TYR A 127 -8.09 -7.63 7.45
CA TYR A 127 -8.94 -6.73 8.22
C TYR A 127 -10.38 -6.73 7.73
N THR A 128 -10.57 -6.40 6.45
CA THR A 128 -11.87 -6.20 5.80
C THR A 128 -12.62 -7.51 5.67
N GLU A 129 -13.93 -7.47 5.90
CA GLU A 129 -14.85 -8.58 5.72
C GLU A 129 -15.88 -8.29 4.62
N PRO A 130 -16.56 -9.30 4.05
CA PRO A 130 -17.56 -9.08 3.02
C PRO A 130 -18.67 -8.09 3.42
N GLU A 131 -19.01 -8.01 4.70
CA GLU A 131 -20.05 -7.12 5.22
C GLU A 131 -19.55 -5.76 5.68
N GLY A 132 -18.23 -5.51 5.70
CA GLY A 132 -17.74 -4.21 6.17
C GLY A 132 -16.23 -4.01 6.11
N GLY A 133 -15.82 -2.82 5.65
CA GLY A 133 -14.41 -2.40 5.59
C GLY A 133 -14.12 -1.15 6.41
N SER A 134 -14.91 -0.07 6.27
CA SER A 134 -14.67 1.17 7.02
C SER A 134 -14.89 1.01 8.54
N ASP A 135 -15.77 0.11 8.97
CA ASP A 135 -15.99 -0.25 10.36
C ASP A 135 -15.36 -1.61 10.68
N VAL A 136 -14.03 -1.68 10.60
CA VAL A 136 -13.26 -2.90 10.90
C VAL A 136 -13.50 -3.43 12.33
N ALA A 137 -13.94 -2.57 13.25
CA ALA A 137 -14.26 -2.97 14.62
C ALA A 137 -15.55 -3.81 14.73
N ALA A 138 -16.38 -3.85 13.68
CA ALA A 138 -17.53 -4.75 13.56
C ALA A 138 -17.15 -6.18 13.11
N CYS A 139 -15.88 -6.57 13.23
CA CYS A 139 -15.32 -7.85 12.82
C CYS A 139 -16.16 -9.05 13.30
N LYS A 140 -16.49 -9.94 12.37
CA LYS A 140 -17.25 -11.17 12.60
C LYS A 140 -16.41 -12.44 12.56
N THR A 141 -15.22 -12.40 11.95
CA THR A 141 -14.24 -13.50 11.99
C THR A 141 -13.91 -13.80 13.44
N ARG A 142 -14.18 -15.01 13.89
CA ARG A 142 -14.09 -15.42 15.30
C ARG A 142 -12.82 -16.18 15.58
N ALA A 143 -12.23 -15.93 16.74
CA ALA A 143 -11.23 -16.82 17.33
C ALA A 143 -11.73 -17.28 18.70
N VAL A 144 -11.85 -18.60 18.88
CA VAL A 144 -12.33 -19.22 20.11
C VAL A 144 -11.19 -19.99 20.76
N ARG A 145 -11.01 -19.84 22.06
CA ARG A 145 -9.99 -20.58 22.81
C ARG A 145 -10.20 -22.07 22.74
N ASP A 146 -9.16 -22.83 22.41
CA ASP A 146 -9.15 -24.29 22.38
C ASP A 146 -7.87 -24.82 23.05
N GLY A 147 -7.96 -25.17 24.31
CA GLY A 147 -6.80 -25.56 25.10
C GLY A 147 -5.74 -24.47 25.18
N ALA A 148 -4.53 -24.78 24.73
CA ALA A 148 -3.40 -23.84 24.67
C ALA A 148 -3.43 -22.92 23.45
N GLY A 149 -4.30 -23.21 22.45
CA GLY A 149 -4.38 -22.46 21.19
C GLY A 149 -5.76 -21.86 20.93
N TRP A 150 -6.04 -21.62 19.66
CA TRP A 150 -7.25 -20.97 19.16
C TRP A 150 -7.78 -21.66 17.92
N ILE A 151 -9.10 -21.63 17.72
CA ILE A 151 -9.78 -22.04 16.49
C ILE A 151 -10.37 -20.79 15.85
N ILE A 152 -10.02 -20.56 14.58
CA ILE A 152 -10.44 -19.38 13.82
C ILE A 152 -11.42 -19.79 12.74
N ASN A 153 -12.56 -19.07 12.65
CA ASN A 153 -13.60 -19.22 11.64
C ASN A 153 -14.05 -17.86 11.10
N GLY A 154 -14.24 -17.75 9.79
CA GLY A 154 -14.71 -16.53 9.14
C GLY A 154 -14.20 -16.34 7.73
N ALA A 155 -14.27 -15.12 7.24
CA ALA A 155 -13.73 -14.76 5.93
C ALA A 155 -13.20 -13.33 5.94
N LYS A 156 -12.12 -13.10 5.19
CA LYS A 156 -11.57 -11.76 4.93
C LYS A 156 -11.55 -11.49 3.43
N MET A 157 -11.77 -10.22 3.06
CA MET A 157 -11.85 -9.76 1.68
C MET A 157 -10.79 -8.69 1.44
N PHE A 158 -10.36 -8.56 0.19
CA PHE A 158 -9.30 -7.64 -0.20
C PHE A 158 -7.97 -7.90 0.55
N THR A 159 -7.68 -9.18 0.80
CA THR A 159 -6.42 -9.63 1.39
C THR A 159 -5.36 -9.69 0.28
N SER A 160 -4.84 -8.52 -0.07
CA SER A 160 -3.88 -8.39 -1.17
C SER A 160 -2.61 -9.17 -0.86
N ASN A 161 -2.05 -9.81 -1.89
CA ASN A 161 -0.83 -10.61 -1.81
C ASN A 161 -0.91 -11.88 -0.92
N ALA A 162 -2.10 -12.32 -0.49
CA ALA A 162 -2.23 -13.53 0.34
C ALA A 162 -1.65 -14.78 -0.35
N GLN A 163 -1.72 -14.88 -1.68
CA GLN A 163 -1.18 -16.00 -2.45
C GLN A 163 0.36 -16.08 -2.42
N ASN A 164 1.04 -14.98 -2.12
CA ASN A 164 2.50 -14.87 -2.06
C ASN A 164 3.01 -14.66 -0.62
N ALA A 165 2.11 -14.48 0.35
CA ALA A 165 2.48 -14.24 1.74
C ALA A 165 2.60 -15.56 2.52
N ARG A 166 3.52 -15.58 3.50
CA ARG A 166 3.67 -16.70 4.43
C ARG A 166 2.68 -16.60 5.59
N TYR A 167 2.35 -15.38 6.02
CA TYR A 167 1.46 -15.11 7.13
C TYR A 167 0.48 -13.99 6.79
N VAL A 168 -0.71 -14.10 7.40
CA VAL A 168 -1.70 -13.01 7.43
C VAL A 168 -1.78 -12.41 8.82
N PHE A 169 -1.70 -11.09 8.90
CA PHE A 169 -1.97 -10.32 10.11
C PHE A 169 -3.48 -10.13 10.23
N LEU A 170 -4.11 -11.00 11.02
CA LEU A 170 -5.54 -11.25 11.02
C LEU A 170 -6.23 -10.60 12.21
N LEU A 171 -7.23 -9.77 11.94
CA LEU A 171 -8.15 -9.25 12.94
C LEU A 171 -9.28 -10.24 13.20
N THR A 172 -9.49 -10.59 14.47
CA THR A 172 -10.55 -11.51 14.91
C THR A 172 -11.36 -10.92 16.07
N ASN A 173 -12.56 -11.45 16.27
CA ASN A 173 -13.40 -11.19 17.43
C ASN A 173 -13.28 -12.38 18.40
N THR A 174 -12.76 -12.11 19.59
CA THR A 174 -12.56 -13.11 20.66
C THR A 174 -13.62 -13.03 21.77
N ASP A 175 -14.45 -11.97 21.80
CA ASP A 175 -15.55 -11.81 22.73
C ASP A 175 -16.78 -11.18 22.06
N PRO A 176 -17.67 -11.98 21.43
CA PRO A 176 -18.84 -11.45 20.71
C PRO A 176 -19.83 -10.69 21.57
N GLN A 177 -19.80 -10.86 22.89
CA GLN A 177 -20.66 -10.16 23.85
C GLN A 177 -19.97 -8.94 24.45
N GLY A 178 -18.66 -8.80 24.22
CA GLY A 178 -17.87 -7.69 24.74
C GLY A 178 -18.16 -6.37 24.04
N PRO A 179 -17.82 -5.25 24.70
CA PRO A 179 -17.97 -3.94 24.08
C PRO A 179 -17.12 -3.79 22.83
N LYS A 180 -17.67 -3.14 21.80
CA LYS A 180 -16.96 -2.81 20.56
C LYS A 180 -15.60 -2.16 20.89
N HIS A 181 -14.55 -2.51 20.14
CA HIS A 181 -13.14 -2.15 20.34
C HIS A 181 -12.43 -2.81 21.56
N LYS A 182 -13.15 -3.54 22.41
CA LYS A 182 -12.61 -4.29 23.54
C LYS A 182 -12.90 -5.79 23.44
N ASN A 183 -13.15 -6.27 22.25
CA ASN A 183 -13.54 -7.63 21.92
C ASN A 183 -12.72 -8.22 20.76
N LEU A 184 -11.66 -7.53 20.38
CA LEU A 184 -10.84 -7.87 19.21
C LEU A 184 -9.46 -8.37 19.64
N THR A 185 -8.94 -9.35 18.91
CA THR A 185 -7.56 -9.85 19.08
C THR A 185 -6.91 -10.00 17.72
N MET A 186 -5.61 -9.68 17.65
CA MET A 186 -4.81 -9.84 16.45
C MET A 186 -4.01 -11.14 16.51
N PHE A 187 -3.91 -11.80 15.35
CA PHE A 187 -3.08 -12.99 15.18
C PHE A 187 -2.21 -12.87 13.93
N LEU A 188 -1.01 -13.44 13.98
CA LEU A 188 -0.19 -13.69 12.79
C LEU A 188 -0.36 -15.16 12.39
N VAL A 189 -1.27 -15.43 11.46
CA VAL A 189 -1.69 -16.78 11.09
C VAL A 189 -0.89 -17.28 9.88
N PRO A 190 -0.24 -18.47 9.96
CA PRO A 190 0.39 -19.08 8.78
C PRO A 190 -0.68 -19.39 7.71
N LEU A 191 -0.45 -18.95 6.48
CA LEU A 191 -1.42 -19.13 5.39
C LEU A 191 -1.46 -20.55 4.80
N ASP A 192 -0.48 -21.39 5.14
CA ASP A 192 -0.45 -22.82 4.82
C ASP A 192 -1.17 -23.69 5.87
N SER A 193 -1.82 -23.10 6.88
CA SER A 193 -2.59 -23.82 7.89
C SER A 193 -3.79 -24.53 7.26
N ALA A 194 -4.07 -25.75 7.74
CA ALA A 194 -5.27 -26.50 7.33
C ALA A 194 -6.55 -25.68 7.62
N GLY A 195 -7.48 -25.67 6.67
CA GLY A 195 -8.74 -24.94 6.76
C GLY A 195 -8.68 -23.51 6.19
N ILE A 196 -7.54 -23.06 5.64
CA ILE A 196 -7.43 -21.81 4.91
C ILE A 196 -7.63 -22.06 3.41
N GLU A 197 -8.50 -21.27 2.80
CA GLU A 197 -8.72 -21.24 1.35
C GLU A 197 -8.55 -19.81 0.84
N ILE A 198 -7.67 -19.63 -0.16
CA ILE A 198 -7.40 -18.33 -0.79
C ILE A 198 -8.01 -18.33 -2.17
N ARG A 199 -8.95 -17.41 -2.43
CA ARG A 199 -9.59 -17.24 -3.75
C ARG A 199 -9.24 -15.90 -4.36
N PRO A 200 -8.79 -15.86 -5.62
CA PRO A 200 -8.48 -14.62 -6.30
C PRO A 200 -9.72 -13.75 -6.50
N LEU A 201 -9.54 -12.44 -6.38
CA LEU A 201 -10.50 -11.40 -6.70
C LEU A 201 -9.78 -10.35 -7.54
N ARG A 202 -10.32 -10.00 -8.69
CA ARG A 202 -9.80 -8.89 -9.49
C ARG A 202 -10.60 -7.63 -9.26
N THR A 203 -9.90 -6.54 -9.11
CA THR A 203 -10.46 -5.19 -8.96
C THR A 203 -10.55 -4.48 -10.32
N VAL A 204 -11.26 -3.36 -10.37
CA VAL A 204 -11.53 -2.64 -11.62
C VAL A 204 -10.25 -2.09 -12.28
N ASP A 205 -9.23 -1.79 -11.48
CA ASP A 205 -7.90 -1.36 -11.93
C ASP A 205 -7.05 -2.49 -12.55
N GLY A 206 -7.55 -3.72 -12.46
CA GLY A 206 -6.88 -4.91 -12.99
C GLY A 206 -6.03 -5.63 -11.95
N ASP A 207 -5.84 -5.05 -10.77
CA ASP A 207 -5.07 -5.64 -9.71
C ASP A 207 -5.73 -6.91 -9.13
N ARG A 208 -4.89 -7.85 -8.71
CA ARG A 208 -5.32 -9.03 -7.99
C ARG A 208 -5.28 -8.78 -6.48
N THR A 209 -6.41 -9.03 -5.85
CA THR A 209 -6.50 -9.24 -4.40
C THR A 209 -7.13 -10.60 -4.12
N ASN A 210 -7.49 -10.91 -2.87
CA ASN A 210 -8.06 -12.21 -2.54
C ASN A 210 -9.19 -12.11 -1.51
N ILE A 211 -10.06 -13.13 -1.54
CA ILE A 211 -10.91 -13.51 -0.42
C ILE A 211 -10.24 -14.71 0.26
N VAL A 212 -10.10 -14.65 1.58
CA VAL A 212 -9.50 -15.72 2.38
C VAL A 212 -10.55 -16.24 3.34
N TYR A 213 -10.84 -17.54 3.23
CA TYR A 213 -11.78 -18.25 4.11
C TYR A 213 -10.99 -19.00 5.18
N TYR A 214 -11.54 -19.01 6.38
CA TYR A 214 -11.01 -19.70 7.56
C TYR A 214 -12.06 -20.66 8.08
N SER A 215 -11.78 -21.98 8.07
CA SER A 215 -12.68 -23.06 8.49
C SER A 215 -11.96 -23.93 9.51
N ASP A 216 -12.28 -23.74 10.78
CA ASP A 216 -11.67 -24.42 11.92
C ASP A 216 -10.13 -24.38 11.93
N VAL A 217 -9.57 -23.23 11.55
CA VAL A 217 -8.13 -23.03 11.50
C VAL A 217 -7.56 -23.00 12.92
N ARG A 218 -6.69 -23.97 13.21
CA ARG A 218 -6.04 -24.08 14.53
C ARG A 218 -4.72 -23.36 14.53
N VAL A 219 -4.52 -22.46 15.51
CA VAL A 219 -3.28 -21.71 15.71
C VAL A 219 -2.83 -21.79 17.17
N ASP A 220 -1.53 -21.75 17.39
CA ASP A 220 -0.93 -21.65 18.71
C ASP A 220 -1.13 -20.23 19.28
N ASP A 221 -1.14 -20.10 20.62
CA ASP A 221 -1.22 -18.79 21.27
C ASP A 221 0.02 -17.92 20.99
N LEU A 222 1.15 -18.51 20.60
CA LEU A 222 2.33 -17.78 20.12
C LEU A 222 2.05 -16.93 18.86
N CYS A 223 1.04 -17.31 18.07
CA CYS A 223 0.62 -16.54 16.90
C CYS A 223 -0.15 -15.26 17.27
N ARG A 224 -0.52 -15.07 18.54
CA ARG A 224 -1.23 -13.90 19.02
C ARG A 224 -0.31 -12.68 19.08
N ILE A 225 -0.82 -11.57 18.57
CA ILE A 225 -0.14 -10.27 18.60
C ILE A 225 -0.82 -9.36 19.61
N GLY A 226 -0.11 -9.02 20.67
CA GLY A 226 -0.64 -8.27 21.81
C GLY A 226 -1.53 -9.11 22.73
N GLU A 227 -2.28 -8.46 23.63
CA GLU A 227 -3.13 -9.12 24.60
C GLU A 227 -4.50 -9.50 24.03
N VAL A 228 -5.14 -10.51 24.62
CA VAL A 228 -6.52 -10.90 24.28
C VAL A 228 -7.46 -9.71 24.48
N ASN A 229 -8.34 -9.47 23.54
CA ASN A 229 -9.29 -8.35 23.51
C ASN A 229 -8.64 -6.95 23.43
N ALA A 230 -7.32 -6.85 23.23
CA ALA A 230 -6.59 -5.61 23.01
C ALA A 230 -6.22 -5.37 21.53
N GLY A 231 -6.76 -6.16 20.60
CA GLY A 231 -6.45 -6.08 19.17
C GLY A 231 -6.74 -4.70 18.56
N TRP A 232 -7.66 -3.94 19.12
CA TRP A 232 -7.90 -2.56 18.69
C TRP A 232 -6.69 -1.65 18.96
N THR A 233 -5.98 -1.84 20.06
CA THR A 233 -4.76 -1.08 20.38
C THR A 233 -3.65 -1.38 19.36
N VAL A 234 -3.47 -2.65 19.03
CA VAL A 234 -2.49 -3.10 18.02
C VAL A 234 -2.85 -2.56 16.63
N MET A 235 -4.12 -2.70 16.24
CA MET A 235 -4.59 -2.21 14.94
C MET A 235 -4.52 -0.69 14.84
N ARG A 236 -4.81 0.04 15.91
CA ARG A 236 -4.67 1.49 15.94
C ARG A 236 -3.22 1.92 15.71
N ALA A 237 -2.26 1.24 16.31
CA ALA A 237 -0.84 1.51 16.05
C ALA A 237 -0.47 1.27 14.56
N ALA A 238 -1.07 0.24 13.93
CA ALA A 238 -0.95 0.00 12.50
C ALA A 238 -1.53 1.14 11.66
N LEU A 239 -2.78 1.52 11.94
CA LEU A 239 -3.48 2.58 11.22
C LEU A 239 -2.83 3.95 11.44
N ASP A 240 -2.38 4.26 12.65
CA ASP A 240 -1.67 5.52 12.95
C ASP A 240 -0.34 5.59 12.18
N SER A 241 0.36 4.48 12.03
CA SER A 241 1.55 4.37 11.18
C SER A 241 1.20 4.46 9.70
N GLU A 242 0.15 3.78 9.26
CA GLU A 242 -0.34 3.78 7.89
C GLU A 242 -0.84 5.15 7.44
N HIS A 243 -1.48 5.91 8.33
CA HIS A 243 -2.07 7.21 8.02
C HIS A 243 -1.12 8.38 8.27
N GLY A 244 0.11 8.15 8.72
CA GLY A 244 1.07 9.22 9.02
C GLY A 244 0.63 10.15 10.15
N ILE A 245 -0.20 9.66 11.08
CA ILE A 245 -0.70 10.42 12.24
C ILE A 245 0.39 10.53 13.32
N VAL A 246 1.27 9.54 13.40
CA VAL A 246 2.41 9.54 14.31
C VAL A 246 3.57 10.21 13.60
N ASP A 247 3.93 11.39 14.09
CA ASP A 247 5.13 12.12 13.71
C ASP A 247 6.37 11.35 14.22
N ARG A 248 6.68 10.25 13.54
CA ARG A 248 7.93 9.53 13.71
C ARG A 248 8.82 9.94 12.56
N GLU A 249 9.87 10.68 12.87
CA GLU A 249 10.84 11.23 11.91
C GLU A 249 11.35 10.20 10.88
N ASP A 250 11.26 8.90 11.18
CA ASP A 250 11.80 7.83 10.35
C ASP A 250 10.75 7.00 9.55
N HIS A 251 9.43 7.08 9.86
CA HIS A 251 8.45 6.16 9.31
C HIS A 251 7.36 6.79 8.41
N GLY A 252 7.14 8.09 8.52
CA GLY A 252 6.18 8.84 7.70
C GLY A 252 6.52 8.80 6.19
N LEU A 253 7.79 8.57 5.87
CA LEU A 253 8.25 8.54 4.48
C LEU A 253 7.84 7.27 3.72
N GLN A 254 7.64 6.11 4.37
CA GLN A 254 7.26 4.88 3.66
C GLN A 254 5.82 4.94 3.14
N TYR A 255 4.91 5.50 3.93
CA TYR A 255 3.52 5.63 3.50
C TYR A 255 3.31 6.81 2.53
N VAL A 256 4.02 7.91 2.77
CA VAL A 256 4.09 9.02 1.81
C VAL A 256 4.66 8.52 0.47
N ALA A 257 5.60 7.57 0.47
CA ALA A 257 6.13 6.97 -0.76
C ALA A 257 5.11 6.10 -1.50
N ALA A 258 4.31 5.28 -0.79
CA ALA A 258 3.23 4.51 -1.42
C ALA A 258 2.15 5.43 -2.01
N MET A 259 1.88 6.55 -1.36
CA MET A 259 0.96 7.57 -1.85
C MET A 259 1.55 8.42 -2.98
N SER A 260 2.86 8.71 -2.94
CA SER A 260 3.56 9.41 -4.02
C SER A 260 3.71 8.53 -5.26
N ALA A 261 3.71 7.19 -5.13
CA ALA A 261 3.71 6.29 -6.28
C ALA A 261 2.45 6.50 -7.15
N HIS A 262 1.28 6.64 -6.55
CA HIS A 262 0.07 6.94 -7.32
C HIS A 262 0.06 8.38 -7.85
N GLY A 263 0.62 9.33 -7.13
CA GLY A 263 0.82 10.68 -7.60
C GLY A 263 1.79 10.75 -8.77
N ASP A 264 2.86 9.99 -8.74
CA ASP A 264 3.85 9.88 -9.81
C ASP A 264 3.24 9.28 -11.08
N ILE A 265 2.38 8.25 -10.96
CA ILE A 265 1.62 7.68 -12.09
C ILE A 265 0.70 8.74 -12.70
N MET A 266 0.00 9.50 -11.87
CA MET A 266 -0.85 10.61 -12.35
C MET A 266 -0.02 11.64 -13.11
N ALA A 267 1.13 12.05 -12.60
CA ALA A 267 2.02 13.01 -13.24
C ALA A 267 2.54 12.49 -14.59
N GLU A 268 2.99 11.24 -14.65
CA GLU A 268 3.51 10.61 -15.86
C GLU A 268 2.43 10.55 -16.97
N VAL A 269 1.20 10.18 -16.60
CA VAL A 269 0.09 10.14 -17.56
C VAL A 269 -0.29 11.54 -18.04
N VAL A 270 -0.34 12.52 -17.14
CA VAL A 270 -0.60 13.91 -17.51
C VAL A 270 0.48 14.44 -18.46
N ASP A 271 1.76 14.18 -18.19
CA ASP A 271 2.86 14.58 -19.07
C ASP A 271 2.80 13.90 -20.43
N THR A 272 2.44 12.61 -20.45
CA THR A 272 2.23 11.86 -21.70
C THR A 272 1.11 12.48 -22.54
N VAL A 273 -0.04 12.75 -21.93
CA VAL A 273 -1.18 13.40 -22.61
C VAL A 273 -0.81 14.80 -23.07
N ALA A 274 -0.08 15.58 -22.24
CA ALA A 274 0.40 16.89 -22.63
C ALA A 274 1.28 16.86 -23.87
N GLY A 275 2.18 15.88 -24.00
CA GLY A 275 3.01 15.67 -25.19
C GLY A 275 2.19 15.37 -26.45
N LEU A 276 1.12 14.57 -26.31
CA LEU A 276 0.25 14.21 -27.44
C LEU A 276 -0.62 15.37 -27.89
N VAL A 277 -1.17 16.16 -26.97
CA VAL A 277 -2.05 17.29 -27.30
C VAL A 277 -1.32 18.62 -27.49
N ALA A 278 -0.02 18.68 -27.29
CA ALA A 278 0.79 19.91 -27.42
C ALA A 278 0.66 20.60 -28.77
N ARG A 279 0.35 19.83 -29.82
CA ARG A 279 0.16 20.32 -31.19
C ARG A 279 -1.31 20.53 -31.58
N CYS A 280 -2.23 20.33 -30.63
CA CYS A 280 -3.64 20.56 -30.85
C CYS A 280 -3.93 22.05 -30.87
N ASP A 281 -4.62 22.54 -31.93
CA ASP A 281 -4.97 23.96 -32.08
C ASP A 281 -6.28 24.33 -31.34
N ASP A 282 -6.94 23.34 -30.69
CA ASP A 282 -8.15 23.57 -29.92
C ASP A 282 -7.80 24.24 -28.57
N GLU A 283 -8.23 25.51 -28.43
CA GLU A 283 -8.03 26.27 -27.21
C GLU A 283 -8.73 25.67 -26.00
N SER A 284 -9.85 24.98 -26.17
CA SER A 284 -10.58 24.31 -25.11
C SER A 284 -9.79 23.16 -24.55
N VAL A 285 -9.16 22.33 -25.41
CA VAL A 285 -8.27 21.24 -24.99
C VAL A 285 -7.06 21.79 -24.21
N ARG A 286 -6.41 22.83 -24.73
CA ARG A 286 -5.27 23.46 -24.03
C ARG A 286 -5.64 24.05 -22.68
N TYR A 287 -6.81 24.70 -22.58
CA TYR A 287 -7.30 25.24 -21.31
C TYR A 287 -7.58 24.12 -20.30
N ARG A 288 -8.24 23.05 -20.71
CA ARG A 288 -8.55 21.89 -19.86
C ARG A 288 -7.28 21.24 -19.35
N LEU A 289 -6.32 20.96 -20.23
CA LEU A 289 -5.02 20.40 -19.85
C LEU A 289 -4.28 21.31 -18.85
N GLY A 290 -4.20 22.62 -19.11
CA GLY A 290 -3.55 23.55 -18.17
C GLY A 290 -4.21 23.59 -16.80
N ARG A 291 -5.54 23.51 -16.75
CA ARG A 291 -6.31 23.39 -15.51
C ARG A 291 -5.98 22.09 -14.77
N ASP A 292 -5.90 20.96 -15.49
CA ASP A 292 -5.66 19.65 -14.89
C ASP A 292 -4.22 19.51 -14.40
N ILE A 293 -3.24 20.04 -15.12
CA ILE A 293 -1.86 20.18 -14.65
C ILE A 293 -1.82 21.01 -13.36
N ALA A 294 -2.49 22.17 -13.31
CA ALA A 294 -2.49 23.00 -12.11
C ALA A 294 -3.11 22.30 -10.89
N ARG A 295 -4.19 21.53 -11.11
CA ARG A 295 -4.82 20.72 -10.06
C ARG A 295 -3.90 19.61 -9.58
N MET A 296 -3.24 18.90 -10.48
CA MET A 296 -2.29 17.86 -10.19
C MET A 296 -1.13 18.39 -9.34
N GLU A 297 -0.50 19.49 -9.77
CA GLU A 297 0.62 20.12 -9.05
C GLU A 297 0.21 20.56 -7.63
N ALA A 298 -0.98 21.13 -7.49
CA ALA A 298 -1.52 21.51 -6.19
C ALA A 298 -1.75 20.27 -5.30
N ALA A 299 -2.25 19.18 -5.84
CA ALA A 299 -2.46 17.95 -5.10
C ALA A 299 -1.14 17.30 -4.65
N LEU A 300 -0.15 17.21 -5.56
CA LEU A 300 1.17 16.65 -5.29
C LEU A 300 1.97 17.47 -4.27
N SER A 301 1.74 18.79 -4.22
CA SER A 301 2.36 19.68 -3.25
C SER A 301 1.68 19.66 -1.86
N THR A 302 0.58 18.94 -1.71
CA THR A 302 -0.19 18.89 -0.46
C THR A 302 0.30 17.74 0.42
N PRO A 303 0.76 17.98 1.67
CA PRO A 303 1.37 16.95 2.50
C PRO A 303 0.36 16.09 3.28
N GLY A 304 0.80 14.90 3.72
CA GLY A 304 0.14 14.06 4.73
C GLY A 304 -1.29 13.65 4.36
N MET A 305 -2.20 13.64 5.33
CA MET A 305 -3.60 13.26 5.13
C MET A 305 -4.34 14.17 4.13
N PHE A 306 -3.99 15.44 4.07
CA PHE A 306 -4.55 16.37 3.10
C PHE A 306 -4.14 15.97 1.68
N GLY A 307 -2.86 15.60 1.49
CA GLY A 307 -2.33 15.09 0.22
C GLY A 307 -3.03 13.80 -0.21
N ARG A 308 -3.30 12.88 0.72
CA ARG A 308 -4.07 11.66 0.43
C ARG A 308 -5.43 11.97 -0.20
N VAL A 309 -6.16 12.91 0.38
CA VAL A 309 -7.47 13.32 -0.15
C VAL A 309 -7.32 14.09 -1.47
N ALA A 310 -6.36 15.03 -1.52
CA ALA A 310 -6.13 15.86 -2.69
C ALA A 310 -5.74 15.02 -3.93
N ILE A 311 -4.77 14.10 -3.80
CA ILE A 311 -4.30 13.25 -4.90
C ILE A 311 -5.43 12.35 -5.40
N ALA A 312 -6.10 11.60 -4.50
CA ALA A 312 -7.14 10.68 -4.91
C ALA A 312 -8.35 11.39 -5.54
N GLN A 313 -8.75 12.54 -5.01
CA GLN A 313 -9.82 13.33 -5.58
C GLN A 313 -9.43 13.91 -6.94
N THR A 314 -8.23 14.48 -7.06
CA THR A 314 -7.74 15.06 -8.32
C THR A 314 -7.62 13.98 -9.39
N MET A 315 -7.07 12.81 -9.07
CA MET A 315 -6.97 11.71 -10.04
C MET A 315 -8.35 11.31 -10.58
N ARG A 316 -9.36 11.18 -9.71
CA ARG A 316 -10.74 10.88 -10.11
C ARG A 316 -11.36 11.95 -10.97
N ASP A 317 -11.00 13.22 -10.74
CA ASP A 317 -11.56 14.36 -11.50
C ASP A 317 -10.90 14.49 -12.87
N ILE A 318 -9.57 14.30 -12.96
CA ILE A 318 -8.83 14.55 -14.20
C ILE A 318 -8.75 13.34 -15.14
N ALA A 319 -8.75 12.11 -14.63
CA ALA A 319 -8.58 10.93 -15.47
C ALA A 319 -9.64 10.81 -16.58
N PRO A 320 -10.95 11.03 -16.32
CA PRO A 320 -11.96 11.06 -17.38
C PRO A 320 -11.72 12.20 -18.39
N ASP A 321 -11.22 13.35 -17.91
CA ASP A 321 -10.96 14.52 -18.75
C ASP A 321 -9.78 14.28 -19.69
N LEU A 322 -8.73 13.63 -19.21
CA LEU A 322 -7.58 13.20 -20.04
C LEU A 322 -8.02 12.20 -21.13
N MET A 323 -8.87 11.22 -20.77
CA MET A 323 -9.43 10.28 -21.75
C MET A 323 -10.24 11.01 -22.84
N ASP A 324 -11.08 11.95 -22.44
CA ASP A 324 -11.90 12.72 -23.38
C ASP A 324 -11.03 13.57 -24.33
N MET A 325 -9.95 14.18 -23.85
CA MET A 325 -8.98 14.91 -24.69
C MET A 325 -8.29 14.03 -25.72
N LEU A 326 -8.05 12.77 -25.43
CA LEU A 326 -7.43 11.79 -26.34
C LEU A 326 -8.44 11.12 -27.30
N GLY A 327 -9.75 11.27 -27.02
CA GLY A 327 -10.83 10.71 -27.83
C GLY A 327 -11.01 9.19 -27.67
N PRO A 328 -11.80 8.54 -28.55
CA PRO A 328 -12.22 7.14 -28.36
C PRO A 328 -11.09 6.11 -28.23
N ALA A 329 -9.92 6.36 -28.81
CA ALA A 329 -8.77 5.47 -28.71
C ALA A 329 -8.19 5.39 -27.30
N SER A 330 -8.53 6.33 -26.42
CA SER A 330 -8.14 6.30 -25.00
C SER A 330 -8.88 5.26 -24.17
N ALA A 331 -9.98 4.70 -24.68
CA ALA A 331 -10.72 3.62 -24.00
C ALA A 331 -10.10 2.21 -24.23
N LEU A 332 -9.06 2.13 -25.03
CA LEU A 332 -8.36 0.88 -25.28
C LEU A 332 -7.30 0.66 -24.18
N PRO A 333 -7.21 -0.56 -23.61
CA PRO A 333 -6.25 -0.89 -22.57
C PRO A 333 -4.81 -0.96 -23.11
N THR A 334 -3.85 -1.01 -22.21
CA THR A 334 -2.43 -1.23 -22.52
C THR A 334 -2.26 -2.43 -23.45
N GLU A 335 -1.31 -2.32 -24.39
CA GLU A 335 -1.00 -3.30 -25.44
C GLU A 335 -2.09 -3.50 -26.51
N ALA A 336 -3.22 -2.86 -26.41
CA ALA A 336 -4.24 -2.92 -27.47
C ALA A 336 -3.79 -2.11 -28.70
N THR A 337 -3.88 -2.73 -29.88
CA THR A 337 -3.51 -2.06 -31.13
C THR A 337 -4.34 -0.78 -31.32
N GLY A 338 -3.66 0.35 -31.41
CA GLY A 338 -4.27 1.66 -31.62
C GLY A 338 -4.70 2.38 -30.33
N ALA A 339 -4.32 1.85 -29.14
CA ALA A 339 -4.55 2.53 -27.89
C ALA A 339 -3.83 3.89 -27.84
N ALA A 340 -4.54 4.95 -27.47
CA ALA A 340 -3.92 6.25 -27.25
C ALA A 340 -3.03 6.18 -25.99
N SER A 341 -1.81 6.73 -26.09
CA SER A 341 -0.82 6.68 -25.00
C SER A 341 -0.59 5.27 -24.42
N ASP A 342 -0.67 4.26 -25.27
CA ASP A 342 -0.54 2.84 -24.86
C ASP A 342 -1.48 2.46 -23.69
N GLY A 343 -2.68 3.00 -23.64
CA GLY A 343 -3.66 2.72 -22.60
C GLY A 343 -3.41 3.41 -21.26
N ALA A 344 -2.41 4.29 -21.14
CA ALA A 344 -2.05 4.90 -19.87
C ALA A 344 -3.19 5.73 -19.23
N ALA A 345 -3.95 6.48 -20.04
CA ALA A 345 -5.09 7.24 -19.54
C ALA A 345 -6.25 6.34 -19.09
N GLU A 346 -6.49 5.23 -19.80
CA GLU A 346 -7.47 4.21 -19.42
C GLU A 346 -7.10 3.56 -18.10
N HIS A 347 -5.86 3.16 -17.96
CA HIS A 347 -5.35 2.59 -16.70
C HIS A 347 -5.47 3.59 -15.55
N LEU A 348 -5.09 4.86 -15.73
CA LEU A 348 -5.25 5.90 -14.71
C LEU A 348 -6.71 6.07 -14.30
N PHE A 349 -7.65 6.02 -15.27
CA PHE A 349 -9.08 6.08 -14.98
C PHE A 349 -9.52 4.94 -14.07
N ARG A 350 -9.17 3.69 -14.42
CA ARG A 350 -9.50 2.52 -13.59
C ARG A 350 -8.85 2.59 -12.20
N LEU A 351 -7.57 2.96 -12.12
CA LEU A 351 -6.84 3.12 -10.87
C LEU A 351 -7.46 4.19 -9.97
N SER A 352 -7.99 5.26 -10.53
CA SER A 352 -8.60 6.37 -9.79
C SER A 352 -9.82 5.94 -8.94
N LEU A 353 -10.50 4.87 -9.31
CA LEU A 353 -11.73 4.43 -8.65
C LEU A 353 -11.46 3.78 -7.29
N PRO A 354 -10.63 2.72 -7.17
CA PRO A 354 -10.33 2.09 -5.89
C PRO A 354 -9.43 2.95 -5.00
N LEU A 355 -8.62 3.86 -5.56
CA LEU A 355 -7.75 4.75 -4.81
C LEU A 355 -8.49 5.60 -3.77
N GLY A 356 -9.74 5.94 -4.00
CA GLY A 356 -10.59 6.63 -3.05
C GLY A 356 -11.21 5.74 -1.97
N ILE A 357 -10.92 4.42 -1.96
CA ILE A 357 -11.58 3.43 -1.12
C ILE A 357 -10.60 2.70 -0.22
N TYR A 358 -9.54 2.10 -0.78
CA TYR A 358 -8.60 1.30 0.00
C TYR A 358 -7.68 2.15 0.90
N GLY A 359 -7.11 1.55 1.94
CA GLY A 359 -6.29 2.27 2.93
C GLY A 359 -7.05 3.35 3.69
N GLY A 360 -8.38 3.23 3.77
CA GLY A 360 -9.31 4.23 4.30
C GLY A 360 -9.97 5.07 3.20
N THR A 361 -11.31 5.16 3.25
CA THR A 361 -12.05 5.95 2.25
C THR A 361 -11.78 7.45 2.38
N LEU A 362 -12.01 8.21 1.31
CA LEU A 362 -11.87 9.67 1.35
C LEU A 362 -12.74 10.32 2.44
N GLU A 363 -13.91 9.72 2.74
CA GLU A 363 -14.81 10.17 3.80
C GLU A 363 -14.20 9.95 5.18
N VAL A 364 -13.55 8.80 5.40
CA VAL A 364 -12.81 8.51 6.64
C VAL A 364 -11.67 9.52 6.81
N PHE A 365 -10.87 9.76 5.78
CA PHE A 365 -9.80 10.76 5.85
C PHE A 365 -10.31 12.18 6.09
N ARG A 366 -11.38 12.61 5.42
CA ARG A 366 -12.00 13.92 5.67
C ARG A 366 -12.49 14.05 7.09
N ASN A 367 -13.05 12.98 7.65
CA ASN A 367 -13.49 12.94 9.04
C ASN A 367 -12.29 13.02 10.02
N MET A 368 -11.21 12.31 9.72
CA MET A 368 -9.96 12.38 10.51
C MET A 368 -9.34 13.78 10.46
N ILE A 369 -9.29 14.40 9.29
CA ILE A 369 -8.84 15.78 9.12
C ILE A 369 -9.70 16.73 9.96
N ALA A 370 -11.02 16.61 9.87
CA ALA A 370 -11.94 17.43 10.64
C ALA A 370 -11.72 17.29 12.16
N GLN A 371 -11.55 16.07 12.66
CA GLN A 371 -11.39 15.79 14.08
C GLN A 371 -9.99 16.13 14.61
N HIS A 372 -8.94 15.72 13.91
CA HIS A 372 -7.57 15.76 14.44
C HIS A 372 -6.77 16.97 13.96
N ALA A 373 -6.91 17.36 12.68
CA ALA A 373 -6.16 18.50 12.15
C ALA A 373 -6.88 19.83 12.36
N LEU A 374 -8.20 19.85 12.24
CA LEU A 374 -9.01 21.09 12.37
C LEU A 374 -9.69 21.23 13.73
N GLY A 375 -9.65 20.23 14.61
CA GLY A 375 -10.22 20.30 15.96
C GLY A 375 -11.74 20.48 16.01
N LEU A 376 -12.49 20.10 14.95
CA LEU A 376 -13.94 20.31 14.87
C LEU A 376 -14.75 19.34 15.74
N GLY A 377 -14.08 18.43 16.46
CA GLY A 377 -14.73 17.45 17.33
C GLY A 377 -15.41 16.30 16.57
N ARG A 378 -16.02 15.38 17.33
CA ARG A 378 -16.74 14.23 16.73
C ARG A 378 -18.19 14.60 16.43
N PRO A 379 -18.73 14.23 15.25
CA PRO A 379 -20.14 14.42 14.97
C PRO A 379 -20.98 13.63 15.99
N ARG A 380 -21.99 14.28 16.57
CA ARG A 380 -22.99 13.62 17.41
C ARG A 380 -24.13 13.23 16.49
N TYR A 381 -24.18 11.96 16.13
CA TYR A 381 -25.37 11.43 15.46
C TYR A 381 -26.44 11.20 16.54
N SER A 382 -27.56 11.91 16.42
CA SER A 382 -28.75 11.73 17.25
C SER A 382 -29.49 10.45 16.85
#